data_a5862fe102ad583bd2a87898ab4bc98c
#
_entry.id   a5862fe102ad583bd2a87898ab4bc98c
#
_cell.length_a   1.000
_cell.length_b   1.000
_cell.length_c   1.000
_cell.angle_alpha   90.00
_cell.angle_beta   90.00
_cell.angle_gamma   90.00
#
_symmetry.space_group_name_H-M   'P 1'
#
loop_
_entity.id
_entity.type
_entity.pdbx_description
1 polymer ?
#
loop_
_entity_poly.entity_id
_entity_poly.type
_entity_poly.pdbx_seq_one_letter_code
_entity_poly.pdbx_strand_id
1 'polypeptide(L)'
;MSAIVDFSKFSFTAEQIRALKDLLYDDVVKSPEIAQIHTIYPNIVFDKEVGFIGTGGLVGVAYQGCDPTAQGFNIGTRKIVWEPKAWEIYLEECRDKIENTAAVYSLKNGVAANDFSESDYVNIIRTVLAQSIKEFLVRVIWFGDKDAANVASSGDIKDGVDVKYFNLFNGLFKQMEVQTTANSKQHVDFSGITKANVQEKLAALVYGAALELRQKADAYILVSQAVYDLYEQSLAGVNLETMYRNLVDGQKTLTFNGIPVIAMPMWDVIIGAYLPKASKNIAVYSHKDVLVVGVDDEQTFGQIETNYDIKSRKVLISAGGRLDAKIAAPKLFVLGN
;
A
#
# COMPACT_ATOMS: atom_id res chain seq x y z
N MET A 1 -15.51 -36.61 23.39
CA MET A 1 -14.20 -36.05 23.09
C MET A 1 -14.17 -34.65 23.67
N SER A 2 -13.26 -34.38 24.59
CA SER A 2 -13.05 -33.01 25.09
C SER A 2 -12.58 -32.14 23.93
N ALA A 3 -13.14 -30.96 23.74
CA ALA A 3 -12.69 -30.03 22.73
C ALA A 3 -11.25 -29.63 23.05
N ILE A 4 -10.36 -29.68 22.07
CA ILE A 4 -8.95 -29.31 22.22
C ILE A 4 -8.83 -27.79 22.44
N VAL A 5 -9.79 -27.02 21.96
CA VAL A 5 -9.85 -25.55 22.01
C VAL A 5 -11.13 -25.09 22.70
N ASP A 6 -11.02 -24.14 23.59
CA ASP A 6 -12.19 -23.50 24.25
C ASP A 6 -12.73 -22.36 23.36
N PHE A 7 -13.76 -22.67 22.57
CA PHE A 7 -14.36 -21.73 21.63
C PHE A 7 -15.12 -20.57 22.28
N SER A 8 -15.45 -20.65 23.58
CA SER A 8 -16.09 -19.51 24.29
C SER A 8 -15.16 -18.30 24.39
N LYS A 9 -13.86 -18.54 24.36
CA LYS A 9 -12.81 -17.48 24.39
C LYS A 9 -12.65 -16.68 23.10
N PHE A 10 -13.32 -17.07 22.01
CA PHE A 10 -13.36 -16.29 20.78
C PHE A 10 -14.40 -15.14 20.81
N SER A 11 -15.18 -15.04 21.87
CA SER A 11 -16.06 -13.90 22.11
C SER A 11 -15.31 -12.88 22.99
N PHE A 12 -14.68 -11.91 22.35
CA PHE A 12 -13.83 -10.94 23.05
C PHE A 12 -14.62 -9.85 23.74
N THR A 13 -14.10 -9.37 24.86
CA THR A 13 -14.60 -8.18 25.53
C THR A 13 -14.28 -6.90 24.74
N ALA A 14 -15.00 -5.81 24.99
CA ALA A 14 -14.74 -4.52 24.34
C ALA A 14 -13.29 -4.03 24.55
N GLU A 15 -12.69 -4.34 25.70
CA GLU A 15 -11.32 -3.97 26.04
C GLU A 15 -10.30 -4.79 25.23
N GLN A 16 -10.54 -6.09 25.09
CA GLN A 16 -9.72 -6.98 24.24
C GLN A 16 -9.83 -6.59 22.76
N ILE A 17 -11.03 -6.23 22.28
CA ILE A 17 -11.23 -5.74 20.91
C ILE A 17 -10.46 -4.44 20.69
N ARG A 18 -10.46 -3.53 21.66
CA ARG A 18 -9.70 -2.27 21.58
C ARG A 18 -8.19 -2.54 21.48
N ALA A 19 -7.66 -3.37 22.37
CA ALA A 19 -6.26 -3.76 22.33
C ALA A 19 -5.87 -4.46 21.00
N LEU A 20 -6.76 -5.30 20.46
CA LEU A 20 -6.55 -5.94 19.15
C LEU A 20 -6.50 -4.91 18.02
N LYS A 21 -7.36 -3.89 18.05
CA LYS A 21 -7.36 -2.81 17.05
C LYS A 21 -6.04 -2.03 17.06
N ASP A 22 -5.57 -1.63 18.23
CA ASP A 22 -4.30 -0.89 18.37
C ASP A 22 -3.12 -1.72 17.83
N LEU A 23 -3.08 -3.00 18.16
CA LEU A 23 -2.05 -3.92 17.67
C LEU A 23 -2.12 -4.14 16.15
N LEU A 24 -3.33 -4.27 15.58
CA LEU A 24 -3.50 -4.41 14.13
C LEU A 24 -3.13 -3.13 13.39
N TYR A 25 -3.44 -1.97 13.95
CA TYR A 25 -3.02 -0.69 13.37
C TYR A 25 -1.49 -0.62 13.27
N ASP A 26 -0.79 -0.98 14.34
CA ASP A 26 0.67 -1.00 14.34
C ASP A 26 1.24 -2.03 13.35
N ASP A 27 0.66 -3.23 13.27
CA ASP A 27 1.14 -4.30 12.38
C ASP A 27 0.91 -3.99 10.90
N VAL A 28 -0.15 -3.28 10.55
CA VAL A 28 -0.60 -3.10 9.17
C VAL A 28 -0.31 -1.70 8.65
N VAL A 29 -0.84 -0.66 9.30
CA VAL A 29 -0.72 0.72 8.79
C VAL A 29 0.68 1.26 8.98
N LYS A 30 1.31 0.97 10.13
CA LYS A 30 2.70 1.36 10.39
C LYS A 30 3.71 0.40 9.74
N SER A 31 3.24 -0.62 9.01
CA SER A 31 4.16 -1.50 8.28
C SER A 31 5.01 -0.72 7.28
N PRO A 32 6.26 -1.15 7.03
CA PRO A 32 7.15 -0.47 6.08
C PRO A 32 6.53 -0.32 4.68
N GLU A 33 5.74 -1.29 4.25
CA GLU A 33 5.11 -1.32 2.93
C GLU A 33 3.99 -0.28 2.76
N ILE A 34 3.48 0.29 3.86
CA ILE A 34 2.45 1.33 3.83
C ILE A 34 3.00 2.65 4.38
N ALA A 35 3.49 2.67 5.63
CA ALA A 35 3.88 3.90 6.30
C ALA A 35 5.16 4.55 5.75
N GLN A 36 6.08 3.77 5.17
CA GLN A 36 7.30 4.32 4.56
C GLN A 36 7.04 4.90 3.17
N ILE A 37 6.03 4.37 2.47
CA ILE A 37 5.73 4.71 1.07
C ILE A 37 4.67 5.79 0.97
N HIS A 38 3.69 5.80 1.88
CA HIS A 38 2.53 6.68 1.82
C HIS A 38 2.51 7.66 3.00
N THR A 39 2.02 8.88 2.73
CA THR A 39 1.54 9.76 3.80
C THR A 39 0.10 9.40 4.10
N ILE A 40 -0.16 9.03 5.36
CA ILE A 40 -1.47 8.61 5.83
C ILE A 40 -2.21 9.81 6.41
N TYR A 41 -3.41 10.08 5.90
CA TYR A 41 -4.30 11.11 6.41
C TYR A 41 -5.43 10.45 7.21
N PRO A 42 -5.45 10.64 8.53
CA PRO A 42 -6.56 10.14 9.36
C PRO A 42 -7.77 11.05 9.27
N ASN A 43 -8.90 10.54 9.74
CA ASN A 43 -10.16 11.28 9.86
C ASN A 43 -10.62 11.91 8.55
N ILE A 44 -10.52 11.16 7.44
CA ILE A 44 -11.04 11.62 6.16
C ILE A 44 -12.57 11.57 6.17
N VAL A 45 -13.18 12.69 5.79
CA VAL A 45 -14.62 12.80 5.61
C VAL A 45 -14.90 13.07 4.14
N PHE A 46 -16.04 12.59 3.65
CA PHE A 46 -16.49 12.86 2.29
C PHE A 46 -16.46 14.37 1.99
N ASP A 47 -15.97 14.74 0.81
CA ASP A 47 -15.77 16.12 0.33
C ASP A 47 -14.78 16.96 1.16
N LYS A 48 -14.03 16.39 2.08
CA LYS A 48 -12.96 17.13 2.75
C LYS A 48 -11.84 17.43 1.77
N GLU A 49 -11.58 18.73 1.57
CA GLU A 49 -10.49 19.19 0.73
C GLU A 49 -9.19 19.30 1.54
N VAL A 50 -8.11 18.75 0.99
CA VAL A 50 -6.75 19.03 1.49
C VAL A 50 -6.08 19.98 0.53
N GLY A 51 -5.76 21.18 0.99
CA GLY A 51 -5.11 22.20 0.18
C GLY A 51 -3.59 22.06 0.19
N PHE A 52 -2.97 22.11 -0.98
CA PHE A 52 -1.52 22.27 -1.12
C PHE A 52 -1.23 23.67 -1.65
N ILE A 53 -0.30 24.38 -0.98
CA ILE A 53 0.13 25.71 -1.38
C ILE A 53 1.29 25.54 -2.35
N GLY A 54 1.11 25.98 -3.57
CA GLY A 54 2.20 26.05 -4.57
C GLY A 54 2.97 27.38 -4.48
N THR A 55 4.16 27.40 -5.05
CA THR A 55 4.99 28.61 -5.12
C THR A 55 4.40 29.66 -6.06
N GLY A 56 4.46 30.91 -5.65
CA GLY A 56 3.73 32.05 -6.26
C GLY A 56 4.27 32.61 -7.56
N GLY A 57 5.01 31.88 -8.38
CA GLY A 57 5.47 32.39 -9.70
C GLY A 57 6.56 33.47 -9.63
N LEU A 58 6.64 34.32 -10.65
CA LEU A 58 7.60 35.42 -10.75
C LEU A 58 7.16 36.60 -9.90
N VAL A 59 7.78 36.80 -8.74
CA VAL A 59 7.38 37.84 -7.77
C VAL A 59 8.48 38.88 -7.46
N GLY A 60 9.68 38.71 -7.94
CA GLY A 60 10.82 39.64 -7.71
C GLY A 60 11.09 40.49 -8.94
N VAL A 61 11.13 41.81 -8.78
CA VAL A 61 11.55 42.77 -9.82
C VAL A 61 12.59 43.72 -9.26
N ALA A 62 13.34 44.37 -10.14
CA ALA A 62 14.28 45.42 -9.71
C ALA A 62 13.55 46.57 -9.00
N TYR A 63 14.23 47.23 -8.08
CA TYR A 63 13.69 48.37 -7.34
C TYR A 63 13.14 49.46 -8.26
N GLN A 64 11.83 49.78 -8.09
CA GLN A 64 11.10 50.69 -8.98
C GLN A 64 10.94 52.11 -8.42
N GLY A 65 11.63 52.44 -7.31
CA GLY A 65 11.51 53.76 -6.71
C GLY A 65 10.28 53.92 -5.80
N CYS A 66 9.72 55.14 -5.74
CA CYS A 66 8.66 55.48 -4.77
C CYS A 66 7.26 55.01 -5.21
N ASP A 67 7.06 54.60 -6.45
CA ASP A 67 5.77 54.08 -6.96
C ASP A 67 5.94 52.67 -7.55
N PRO A 68 6.14 51.64 -6.72
CA PRO A 68 6.27 50.26 -7.21
C PRO A 68 4.96 49.70 -7.73
N THR A 69 4.97 49.09 -8.89
CA THR A 69 3.84 48.36 -9.40
C THR A 69 3.65 47.05 -8.62
N ALA A 70 2.49 46.86 -8.01
CA ALA A 70 2.17 45.65 -7.26
C ALA A 70 2.30 44.41 -8.14
N GLN A 71 3.09 43.46 -7.71
CA GLN A 71 3.22 42.15 -8.37
C GLN A 71 2.06 41.24 -7.90
N GLY A 72 1.38 40.59 -8.85
CA GLY A 72 0.34 39.63 -8.53
C GLY A 72 0.92 38.41 -7.82
N PHE A 73 0.58 38.19 -6.55
CA PHE A 73 0.91 36.99 -5.83
C PHE A 73 -0.13 35.91 -6.16
N ASN A 74 0.25 34.92 -6.93
CA ASN A 74 -0.63 33.83 -7.29
C ASN A 74 -0.39 32.64 -6.37
N ILE A 75 -1.26 32.45 -5.39
CA ILE A 75 -1.28 31.23 -4.57
C ILE A 75 -2.00 30.16 -5.36
N GLY A 76 -1.25 29.30 -6.02
CA GLY A 76 -1.81 28.09 -6.62
C GLY A 76 -2.24 27.14 -5.50
N THR A 77 -3.52 27.08 -5.19
CA THR A 77 -4.07 26.07 -4.29
C THR A 77 -4.42 24.85 -5.11
N ARG A 78 -3.92 23.70 -4.71
CA ARG A 78 -4.33 22.41 -5.24
C ARG A 78 -5.18 21.72 -4.18
N LYS A 79 -6.33 21.23 -4.60
CA LYS A 79 -7.26 20.54 -3.73
C LYS A 79 -7.30 19.05 -4.07
N ILE A 80 -7.19 18.20 -3.08
CA ILE A 80 -7.57 16.78 -3.17
C ILE A 80 -8.94 16.66 -2.54
N VAL A 81 -9.87 16.09 -3.27
CA VAL A 81 -11.19 15.76 -2.75
C VAL A 81 -11.19 14.28 -2.38
N TRP A 82 -11.43 13.99 -1.11
CA TRP A 82 -11.56 12.64 -0.61
C TRP A 82 -12.94 12.06 -0.90
N GLU A 83 -12.97 10.83 -1.39
CA GLU A 83 -14.17 10.04 -1.61
C GLU A 83 -14.09 8.70 -0.89
N PRO A 84 -14.06 8.72 0.47
CA PRO A 84 -13.84 7.52 1.25
C PRO A 84 -14.93 6.49 0.99
N LYS A 85 -14.51 5.26 0.66
CA LYS A 85 -15.40 4.12 0.43
C LYS A 85 -15.31 3.17 1.61
N ALA A 86 -16.47 2.68 2.06
CA ALA A 86 -16.53 1.68 3.10
C ALA A 86 -16.02 0.34 2.56
N TRP A 87 -15.19 -0.33 3.34
CA TRP A 87 -14.70 -1.68 3.08
C TRP A 87 -15.05 -2.61 4.24
N GLU A 88 -15.14 -3.87 3.94
CA GLU A 88 -15.44 -4.91 4.92
C GLU A 88 -14.62 -6.17 4.64
N ILE A 89 -14.09 -6.76 5.69
CA ILE A 89 -13.52 -8.11 5.69
C ILE A 89 -14.40 -8.94 6.61
N TYR A 90 -15.03 -9.95 6.06
CA TYR A 90 -15.83 -10.90 6.81
C TYR A 90 -15.24 -12.29 6.62
N LEU A 91 -14.70 -12.83 7.71
CA LEU A 91 -14.08 -14.14 7.74
C LEU A 91 -14.94 -15.07 8.58
N GLU A 92 -15.20 -16.22 8.02
CA GLU A 92 -15.78 -17.34 8.78
C GLU A 92 -14.87 -18.56 8.65
N GLU A 93 -14.60 -19.20 9.78
CA GLU A 93 -13.79 -20.40 9.77
C GLU A 93 -14.41 -21.52 10.62
N CYS A 94 -14.35 -22.73 10.08
CA CYS A 94 -14.87 -23.90 10.77
C CYS A 94 -14.01 -24.24 11.99
N ARG A 95 -14.67 -24.74 13.04
CA ARG A 95 -14.04 -25.22 14.27
C ARG A 95 -12.84 -26.15 14.03
N ASP A 96 -12.98 -27.14 13.17
CA ASP A 96 -11.95 -28.16 12.93
C ASP A 96 -10.67 -27.56 12.34
N LYS A 97 -10.80 -26.52 11.51
CA LYS A 97 -9.62 -25.83 10.95
C LYS A 97 -8.90 -24.98 12.01
N ILE A 98 -9.67 -24.33 12.90
CA ILE A 98 -9.10 -23.58 14.01
C ILE A 98 -8.37 -24.51 14.98
N GLU A 99 -8.94 -25.67 15.28
CA GLU A 99 -8.28 -26.68 16.10
C GLU A 99 -6.95 -27.14 15.49
N ASN A 100 -6.91 -27.35 14.17
CA ASN A 100 -5.68 -27.70 13.47
C ASN A 100 -4.66 -26.54 13.51
N THR A 101 -5.09 -25.30 13.32
CA THR A 101 -4.23 -24.12 13.40
C THR A 101 -3.67 -23.93 14.81
N ALA A 102 -4.51 -24.10 15.82
CA ALA A 102 -4.10 -24.06 17.23
C ALA A 102 -3.09 -25.16 17.56
N ALA A 103 -3.27 -26.38 17.01
CA ALA A 103 -2.31 -27.47 17.19
C ALA A 103 -0.94 -27.13 16.56
N VAL A 104 -0.91 -26.53 15.37
CA VAL A 104 0.34 -26.06 14.74
C VAL A 104 1.00 -24.93 15.54
N TYR A 105 0.21 -23.98 16.04
CA TYR A 105 0.68 -22.90 16.90
C TYR A 105 1.28 -23.44 18.21
N SER A 106 0.61 -24.42 18.82
CA SER A 106 1.07 -25.13 20.00
C SER A 106 2.44 -25.81 19.79
N LEU A 107 2.58 -26.55 18.68
CA LEU A 107 3.85 -27.18 18.32
C LEU A 107 4.98 -26.17 18.12
N LYS A 108 4.67 -25.01 17.55
CA LYS A 108 5.64 -23.96 17.27
C LYS A 108 6.10 -23.20 18.52
N ASN A 109 5.20 -22.99 19.48
CA ASN A 109 5.44 -22.16 20.67
C ASN A 109 5.60 -22.97 21.97
N GLY A 110 5.46 -24.31 21.92
CA GLY A 110 5.63 -25.18 23.08
C GLY A 110 4.50 -25.13 24.13
N VAL A 111 3.33 -24.56 23.74
CA VAL A 111 2.14 -24.47 24.60
C VAL A 111 1.15 -25.55 24.20
N ALA A 112 0.60 -26.32 25.13
CA ALA A 112 -0.43 -27.29 24.80
C ALA A 112 -1.73 -26.61 24.39
N ALA A 113 -2.41 -27.13 23.35
CA ALA A 113 -3.60 -26.49 22.77
C ALA A 113 -4.78 -26.33 23.74
N ASN A 114 -4.85 -27.18 24.78
CA ASN A 114 -5.83 -27.09 25.87
C ASN A 114 -5.46 -26.11 26.97
N ASP A 115 -4.23 -25.62 26.98
CA ASP A 115 -3.69 -24.67 27.98
C ASP A 115 -3.60 -23.24 27.40
N PHE A 116 -4.21 -22.97 26.25
CA PHE A 116 -4.20 -21.64 25.64
C PHE A 116 -4.87 -20.60 26.56
N SER A 117 -4.13 -19.53 26.79
CA SER A 117 -4.66 -18.34 27.43
C SER A 117 -5.51 -17.51 26.46
N GLU A 118 -6.26 -16.55 26.98
CA GLU A 118 -7.00 -15.59 26.11
C GLU A 118 -6.06 -14.82 25.19
N SER A 119 -4.85 -14.50 25.66
CA SER A 119 -3.84 -13.82 24.83
C SER A 119 -3.36 -14.67 23.65
N ASP A 120 -3.34 -15.99 23.75
CA ASP A 120 -2.94 -16.86 22.65
C ASP A 120 -4.00 -16.85 21.53
N TYR A 121 -5.29 -16.86 21.88
CA TYR A 121 -6.37 -16.71 20.91
C TYR A 121 -6.35 -15.34 20.22
N VAL A 122 -6.11 -14.26 20.98
CA VAL A 122 -5.95 -12.91 20.41
C VAL A 122 -4.80 -12.90 19.41
N ASN A 123 -3.65 -13.50 19.72
CA ASN A 123 -2.49 -13.53 18.84
C ASN A 123 -2.74 -14.33 17.55
N ILE A 124 -3.48 -15.45 17.61
CA ILE A 124 -3.85 -16.22 16.42
C ILE A 124 -4.74 -15.36 15.51
N ILE A 125 -5.79 -14.75 16.05
CA ILE A 125 -6.70 -13.89 15.29
C ILE A 125 -5.95 -12.67 14.72
N ARG A 126 -5.10 -12.02 15.52
CA ARG A 126 -4.26 -10.91 15.10
C ARG A 126 -3.44 -11.27 13.87
N THR A 127 -2.76 -12.41 13.89
CA THR A 127 -1.89 -12.84 12.78
C THR A 127 -2.70 -13.03 11.48
N VAL A 128 -3.84 -13.70 11.57
CA VAL A 128 -4.70 -13.95 10.39
C VAL A 128 -5.28 -12.65 9.85
N LEU A 129 -5.81 -11.80 10.73
CA LEU A 129 -6.39 -10.51 10.32
C LEU A 129 -5.35 -9.56 9.75
N ALA A 130 -4.18 -9.42 10.41
CA ALA A 130 -3.12 -8.52 9.96
C ALA A 130 -2.69 -8.84 8.53
N GLN A 131 -2.46 -10.12 8.24
CA GLN A 131 -2.06 -10.56 6.91
C GLN A 131 -3.17 -10.31 5.87
N SER A 132 -4.42 -10.63 6.21
CA SER A 132 -5.57 -10.42 5.30
C SER A 132 -5.83 -8.94 5.02
N ILE A 133 -5.77 -8.09 6.04
CA ILE A 133 -5.97 -6.64 5.91
C ILE A 133 -4.81 -6.04 5.09
N LYS A 134 -3.56 -6.44 5.35
CA LYS A 134 -2.39 -5.95 4.61
C LYS A 134 -2.48 -6.27 3.12
N GLU A 135 -2.81 -7.53 2.78
CA GLU A 135 -3.01 -7.92 1.38
C GLU A 135 -4.14 -7.12 0.74
N PHE A 136 -5.27 -6.98 1.43
CA PHE A 136 -6.41 -6.20 0.98
C PHE A 136 -6.02 -4.73 0.71
N LEU A 137 -5.35 -4.07 1.67
CA LEU A 137 -4.94 -2.67 1.53
C LEU A 137 -4.01 -2.47 0.34
N VAL A 138 -2.95 -3.29 0.22
CA VAL A 138 -2.03 -3.19 -0.92
C VAL A 138 -2.75 -3.42 -2.24
N ARG A 139 -3.64 -4.43 -2.31
CA ARG A 139 -4.42 -4.73 -3.50
C ARG A 139 -5.29 -3.57 -3.93
N VAL A 140 -6.05 -2.98 -3.00
CA VAL A 140 -7.00 -1.92 -3.34
C VAL A 140 -6.31 -0.57 -3.56
N ILE A 141 -5.31 -0.22 -2.73
CA ILE A 141 -4.55 1.04 -2.88
C ILE A 141 -3.84 1.09 -4.24
N TRP A 142 -3.23 -0.01 -4.67
CA TRP A 142 -2.45 -0.02 -5.90
C TRP A 142 -3.22 -0.46 -7.13
N PHE A 143 -4.02 -1.53 -7.04
CA PHE A 143 -4.68 -2.19 -8.18
C PHE A 143 -6.20 -2.02 -8.19
N GLY A 144 -6.78 -1.19 -7.32
CA GLY A 144 -8.21 -0.92 -7.34
C GLY A 144 -8.66 -0.32 -8.69
N ASP A 145 -9.80 -0.76 -9.19
CA ASP A 145 -10.45 -0.20 -10.36
C ASP A 145 -11.98 -0.31 -10.18
N LYS A 146 -12.66 0.83 -10.03
CA LYS A 146 -14.12 0.86 -9.85
C LYS A 146 -14.89 0.24 -11.04
N ASP A 147 -14.27 0.22 -12.21
CA ASP A 147 -14.82 -0.36 -13.44
C ASP A 147 -14.22 -1.75 -13.73
N ALA A 148 -13.67 -2.41 -12.70
CA ALA A 148 -13.05 -3.72 -12.79
C ALA A 148 -13.96 -4.76 -13.46
N ALA A 149 -13.40 -5.56 -14.35
CA ALA A 149 -14.09 -6.66 -15.02
C ALA A 149 -13.15 -7.85 -15.21
N ASN A 150 -13.72 -9.04 -15.37
CA ASN A 150 -12.96 -10.25 -15.69
C ASN A 150 -12.45 -10.23 -17.14
N VAL A 151 -11.41 -11.03 -17.43
CA VAL A 151 -10.82 -11.15 -18.77
C VAL A 151 -11.86 -11.57 -19.81
N ALA A 152 -12.77 -12.46 -19.46
CA ALA A 152 -13.89 -12.88 -20.34
C ALA A 152 -14.84 -11.72 -20.71
N SER A 153 -14.89 -10.65 -19.89
CA SER A 153 -15.67 -9.43 -20.13
C SER A 153 -14.78 -8.24 -20.56
N SER A 154 -13.64 -8.51 -21.18
CA SER A 154 -12.66 -7.53 -21.66
C SER A 154 -11.92 -6.74 -20.55
N GLY A 155 -12.03 -7.16 -19.31
CA GLY A 155 -11.28 -6.57 -18.18
C GLY A 155 -9.92 -7.23 -17.97
N ASP A 156 -9.32 -6.98 -16.81
CA ASP A 156 -7.97 -7.40 -16.45
C ASP A 156 -7.92 -8.44 -15.33
N ILE A 157 -9.05 -8.68 -14.67
CA ILE A 157 -9.15 -9.64 -13.57
C ILE A 157 -9.32 -11.05 -14.11
N LYS A 158 -8.56 -11.99 -13.55
CA LYS A 158 -8.61 -13.41 -13.88
C LYS A 158 -10.04 -13.97 -13.75
N ASP A 159 -10.45 -14.77 -14.72
CA ASP A 159 -11.76 -15.42 -14.70
C ASP A 159 -11.92 -16.32 -13.47
N GLY A 160 -13.10 -16.28 -12.87
CA GLY A 160 -13.42 -16.99 -11.62
C GLY A 160 -13.09 -16.20 -10.33
N VAL A 161 -12.44 -15.04 -10.44
CA VAL A 161 -12.25 -14.12 -9.32
C VAL A 161 -13.38 -13.10 -9.32
N ASP A 162 -14.01 -12.88 -8.16
CA ASP A 162 -15.08 -11.88 -8.02
C ASP A 162 -14.49 -10.48 -8.08
N VAL A 163 -15.01 -9.65 -9.00
CA VAL A 163 -14.55 -8.27 -9.23
C VAL A 163 -14.71 -7.35 -8.01
N LYS A 164 -15.61 -7.70 -7.08
CA LYS A 164 -15.80 -6.94 -5.83
C LYS A 164 -14.53 -6.80 -4.98
N TYR A 165 -13.55 -7.70 -5.16
CA TYR A 165 -12.26 -7.59 -4.47
C TYR A 165 -11.37 -6.46 -4.98
N PHE A 166 -11.72 -5.84 -6.12
CA PHE A 166 -10.93 -4.78 -6.77
C PHE A 166 -11.70 -3.48 -6.99
N ASN A 167 -13.03 -3.49 -6.97
CA ASN A 167 -13.87 -2.37 -7.43
C ASN A 167 -14.22 -1.33 -6.36
N LEU A 168 -13.45 -1.23 -5.28
CA LEU A 168 -13.74 -0.27 -4.21
C LEU A 168 -13.59 1.18 -4.68
N PHE A 169 -12.44 1.52 -5.26
CA PHE A 169 -12.13 2.81 -5.88
C PHE A 169 -11.00 2.64 -6.91
N ASN A 170 -10.67 3.71 -7.65
CA ASN A 170 -9.53 3.68 -8.57
C ASN A 170 -8.22 3.80 -7.79
N GLY A 171 -7.45 2.73 -7.75
CA GLY A 171 -6.15 2.64 -7.11
C GLY A 171 -5.09 3.53 -7.78
N LEU A 172 -3.91 3.57 -7.18
CA LEU A 172 -2.84 4.46 -7.62
C LEU A 172 -2.38 4.16 -9.05
N PHE A 173 -2.26 2.88 -9.45
CA PHE A 173 -1.87 2.56 -10.83
C PHE A 173 -2.88 3.06 -11.85
N LYS A 174 -4.17 2.87 -11.60
CA LYS A 174 -5.22 3.39 -12.50
C LYS A 174 -5.19 4.91 -12.62
N GLN A 175 -4.97 5.61 -11.48
CA GLN A 175 -4.82 7.05 -11.48
C GLN A 175 -3.54 7.51 -12.22
N MET A 176 -2.43 6.78 -12.06
CA MET A 176 -1.18 7.06 -12.77
C MET A 176 -1.32 6.86 -14.27
N GLU A 177 -1.96 5.77 -14.73
CA GLU A 177 -2.21 5.50 -16.14
C GLU A 177 -3.01 6.62 -16.82
N VAL A 178 -4.06 7.11 -16.16
CA VAL A 178 -4.83 8.26 -16.66
C VAL A 178 -3.96 9.50 -16.81
N GLN A 179 -3.06 9.77 -15.86
CA GLN A 179 -2.15 10.92 -15.92
C GLN A 179 -1.05 10.73 -16.97
N THR A 180 -0.49 9.55 -17.12
CA THR A 180 0.55 9.26 -18.12
C THR A 180 0.00 9.30 -19.55
N THR A 181 -1.26 8.94 -19.75
CA THR A 181 -1.95 9.14 -21.04
C THR A 181 -2.03 10.62 -21.40
N ALA A 182 -2.27 11.49 -20.41
CA ALA A 182 -2.29 12.94 -20.62
C ALA A 182 -0.88 13.55 -20.74
N ASN A 183 0.14 12.94 -20.14
CA ASN A 183 1.52 13.41 -20.14
C ASN A 183 2.51 12.24 -20.29
N SER A 184 2.86 11.93 -21.52
CA SER A 184 3.76 10.82 -21.88
C SER A 184 5.17 10.92 -21.28
N LYS A 185 5.62 12.11 -20.82
CA LYS A 185 6.91 12.27 -20.14
C LYS A 185 6.96 11.59 -18.75
N GLN A 186 5.79 11.28 -18.18
CA GLN A 186 5.70 10.58 -16.90
C GLN A 186 5.59 9.06 -17.06
N HIS A 187 5.80 8.56 -18.26
CA HIS A 187 5.79 7.13 -18.57
C HIS A 187 7.12 6.67 -19.16
N VAL A 188 7.62 5.55 -18.70
CA VAL A 188 8.78 4.85 -19.27
C VAL A 188 8.36 3.42 -19.58
N ASP A 189 8.56 3.00 -20.83
CA ASP A 189 8.29 1.62 -21.25
C ASP A 189 9.27 0.64 -20.58
N PHE A 190 8.76 -0.24 -19.74
CA PHE A 190 9.49 -1.34 -19.08
C PHE A 190 9.26 -2.69 -19.75
N SER A 191 8.54 -2.72 -20.86
CA SER A 191 8.45 -3.94 -21.67
C SER A 191 9.84 -4.37 -22.14
N GLY A 192 10.13 -5.66 -22.08
CA GLY A 192 11.43 -6.19 -22.50
C GLY A 192 12.61 -5.76 -21.60
N ILE A 193 12.37 -5.41 -20.34
CA ILE A 193 13.44 -5.16 -19.37
C ILE A 193 14.27 -6.43 -19.13
N THR A 194 15.57 -6.26 -19.08
CA THR A 194 16.55 -7.33 -18.89
C THR A 194 17.67 -6.84 -17.98
N LYS A 195 18.51 -7.76 -17.49
CA LYS A 195 19.73 -7.42 -16.76
C LYS A 195 20.61 -6.37 -17.45
N ALA A 196 20.66 -6.39 -18.79
CA ALA A 196 21.53 -5.51 -19.56
C ALA A 196 21.02 -4.06 -19.65
N ASN A 197 19.69 -3.85 -19.65
CA ASN A 197 19.08 -2.52 -19.87
C ASN A 197 18.35 -1.95 -18.64
N VAL A 198 18.27 -2.70 -17.54
CA VAL A 198 17.55 -2.24 -16.34
C VAL A 198 18.08 -0.91 -15.79
N GLN A 199 19.40 -0.70 -15.80
CA GLN A 199 20.00 0.55 -15.32
C GLN A 199 19.64 1.73 -16.23
N GLU A 200 19.60 1.52 -17.55
CA GLU A 200 19.16 2.54 -18.50
C GLU A 200 17.67 2.89 -18.30
N LYS A 201 16.82 1.89 -18.09
CA LYS A 201 15.39 2.11 -17.80
C LYS A 201 15.19 2.86 -16.49
N LEU A 202 15.91 2.51 -15.42
CA LEU A 202 15.88 3.24 -14.16
C LEU A 202 16.43 4.67 -14.31
N ALA A 203 17.45 4.87 -15.12
CA ALA A 203 17.96 6.20 -15.45
C ALA A 203 16.91 7.04 -16.17
N ALA A 204 16.22 6.46 -17.16
CA ALA A 204 15.12 7.13 -17.87
C ALA A 204 13.97 7.51 -16.91
N LEU A 205 13.65 6.65 -15.95
CA LEU A 205 12.64 6.91 -14.92
C LEU A 205 13.01 8.12 -14.05
N VAL A 206 14.25 8.19 -13.57
CA VAL A 206 14.72 9.28 -12.69
C VAL A 206 14.94 10.57 -13.46
N TYR A 207 15.62 10.51 -14.61
CA TYR A 207 15.95 11.72 -15.37
C TYR A 207 14.78 12.28 -16.18
N GLY A 208 13.75 11.45 -16.49
CA GLY A 208 12.49 11.90 -17.07
C GLY A 208 11.58 12.64 -16.08
N ALA A 209 11.84 12.54 -14.79
CA ALA A 209 11.03 13.16 -13.76
C ALA A 209 11.20 14.69 -13.69
N ALA A 210 10.17 15.35 -13.17
CA ALA A 210 10.21 16.79 -12.89
C ALA A 210 11.37 17.15 -11.95
N LEU A 211 11.99 18.31 -12.15
CA LEU A 211 13.14 18.77 -11.36
C LEU A 211 12.80 18.83 -9.85
N GLU A 212 11.58 19.24 -9.52
CA GLU A 212 11.09 19.30 -8.14
C GLU A 212 11.16 17.93 -7.44
N LEU A 213 10.79 16.84 -8.14
CA LEU A 213 10.88 15.49 -7.59
C LEU A 213 12.34 15.06 -7.43
N ARG A 214 13.18 15.34 -8.40
CA ARG A 214 14.61 15.00 -8.37
C ARG A 214 15.39 15.69 -7.25
N GLN A 215 14.89 16.82 -6.76
CA GLN A 215 15.50 17.59 -5.65
C GLN A 215 14.97 17.15 -4.27
N LYS A 216 13.96 16.28 -4.20
CA LYS A 216 13.44 15.77 -2.93
C LYS A 216 14.41 14.75 -2.33
N ALA A 217 14.82 15.01 -1.08
CA ALA A 217 15.76 14.14 -0.36
C ALA A 217 15.15 12.75 -0.04
N ASP A 218 13.83 12.70 0.14
CA ASP A 218 13.10 11.49 0.54
C ASP A 218 12.40 10.80 -0.65
N ALA A 219 12.83 11.12 -1.88
CA ALA A 219 12.32 10.43 -3.06
C ALA A 219 12.78 8.96 -3.07
N TYR A 220 11.95 8.08 -3.59
CA TYR A 220 12.21 6.65 -3.67
C TYR A 220 11.77 6.07 -5.02
N ILE A 221 12.33 4.93 -5.37
CA ILE A 221 11.92 4.12 -6.51
C ILE A 221 11.29 2.84 -5.96
N LEU A 222 9.99 2.65 -6.16
CA LEU A 222 9.31 1.39 -5.90
C LEU A 222 9.42 0.52 -7.13
N VAL A 223 9.74 -0.75 -6.95
CA VAL A 223 9.84 -1.70 -8.07
C VAL A 223 9.19 -3.03 -7.70
N SER A 224 8.66 -3.74 -8.70
CA SER A 224 8.29 -5.15 -8.53
C SER A 224 9.52 -5.99 -8.18
N GLN A 225 9.33 -7.13 -7.54
CA GLN A 225 10.44 -8.04 -7.21
C GLN A 225 11.20 -8.47 -8.46
N ALA A 226 10.48 -8.69 -9.56
CA ALA A 226 11.10 -9.05 -10.83
C ALA A 226 12.11 -8.01 -11.33
N VAL A 227 11.76 -6.72 -11.25
CA VAL A 227 12.68 -5.61 -11.63
C VAL A 227 13.81 -5.47 -10.62
N TYR A 228 13.53 -5.64 -9.33
CA TYR A 228 14.54 -5.59 -8.28
C TYR A 228 15.64 -6.65 -8.48
N ASP A 229 15.24 -7.88 -8.76
CA ASP A 229 16.16 -8.99 -9.00
C ASP A 229 17.03 -8.76 -10.25
N LEU A 230 16.44 -8.22 -11.32
CA LEU A 230 17.20 -7.84 -12.52
C LEU A 230 18.21 -6.73 -12.25
N TYR A 231 17.82 -5.75 -11.43
CA TYR A 231 18.71 -4.66 -11.03
C TYR A 231 19.84 -5.18 -10.15
N GLU A 232 19.57 -6.00 -9.14
CA GLU A 232 20.58 -6.63 -8.31
C GLU A 232 21.56 -7.45 -9.14
N GLN A 233 21.05 -8.28 -10.07
CA GLN A 233 21.89 -9.05 -11.00
C GLN A 233 22.74 -8.17 -11.90
N SER A 234 22.25 -6.98 -12.30
CA SER A 234 23.02 -6.05 -13.14
C SER A 234 24.22 -5.45 -12.41
N LEU A 235 24.16 -5.42 -11.08
CA LEU A 235 25.25 -4.92 -10.21
C LEU A 235 26.28 -6.02 -9.87
N ALA A 236 26.02 -7.29 -10.23
CA ALA A 236 26.94 -8.38 -9.99
C ALA A 236 28.30 -8.11 -10.69
N GLY A 237 29.36 -8.01 -9.92
CA GLY A 237 30.72 -7.65 -10.40
C GLY A 237 31.14 -6.22 -10.14
N VAL A 238 30.23 -5.36 -9.65
CA VAL A 238 30.55 -4.02 -9.16
C VAL A 238 30.67 -4.09 -7.63
N ASN A 239 31.41 -3.14 -7.02
CA ASN A 239 31.60 -3.12 -5.55
C ASN A 239 30.26 -2.88 -4.85
N LEU A 240 29.59 -3.95 -4.42
CA LEU A 240 28.24 -3.96 -3.84
C LEU A 240 28.15 -3.16 -2.53
N GLU A 241 29.26 -3.03 -1.78
CA GLU A 241 29.27 -2.34 -0.48
C GLU A 241 28.85 -0.86 -0.56
N THR A 242 29.13 -0.20 -1.67
CA THR A 242 28.73 1.21 -1.87
C THR A 242 27.31 1.39 -2.37
N MET A 243 26.66 0.31 -2.80
CA MET A 243 25.31 0.34 -3.40
C MET A 243 24.19 0.01 -2.43
N TYR A 244 24.52 -0.63 -1.31
CA TYR A 244 23.56 -0.92 -0.26
C TYR A 244 23.55 0.20 0.79
N ARG A 245 22.39 0.72 1.08
CA ARG A 245 22.14 1.61 2.21
C ARG A 245 21.39 0.84 3.28
N ASN A 246 21.86 0.92 4.54
CA ASN A 246 21.08 0.43 5.65
C ASN A 246 19.89 1.38 5.85
N LEU A 247 18.66 0.89 5.75
CA LEU A 247 17.48 1.59 6.24
C LEU A 247 17.44 1.54 7.77
N VAL A 248 16.62 2.40 8.36
CA VAL A 248 16.47 2.56 9.82
C VAL A 248 16.21 1.22 10.55
N ASP A 249 15.60 0.26 9.87
CA ASP A 249 15.26 -1.07 10.42
C ASP A 249 16.30 -2.17 10.10
N GLY A 250 17.51 -1.79 9.67
CA GLY A 250 18.58 -2.75 9.41
C GLY A 250 18.43 -3.57 8.11
N GLN A 251 17.43 -3.32 7.29
CA GLN A 251 17.29 -3.97 5.99
C GLN A 251 18.22 -3.32 4.97
N LYS A 252 18.96 -4.13 4.24
CA LYS A 252 19.81 -3.68 3.14
C LYS A 252 18.91 -3.34 1.95
N THR A 253 18.97 -2.09 1.51
CA THR A 253 18.21 -1.64 0.32
C THR A 253 19.19 -1.16 -0.74
N LEU A 254 18.98 -1.61 -1.98
CA LEU A 254 19.72 -1.13 -3.13
C LEU A 254 19.42 0.37 -3.35
N THR A 255 20.41 1.08 -3.86
CA THR A 255 20.24 2.49 -4.26
C THR A 255 20.58 2.68 -5.72
N PHE A 256 19.85 3.55 -6.39
CA PHE A 256 20.14 4.02 -7.73
C PHE A 256 20.45 5.53 -7.68
N ASN A 257 21.67 5.94 -7.96
CA ASN A 257 22.13 7.34 -7.84
C ASN A 257 21.81 7.98 -6.47
N GLY A 258 21.93 7.22 -5.38
CA GLY A 258 21.61 7.70 -4.04
C GLY A 258 20.14 7.65 -3.66
N ILE A 259 19.24 7.30 -4.59
CA ILE A 259 17.81 7.13 -4.36
C ILE A 259 17.55 5.68 -3.94
N PRO A 260 16.84 5.42 -2.83
CA PRO A 260 16.53 4.06 -2.40
C PRO A 260 15.61 3.37 -3.40
N VAL A 261 15.95 2.12 -3.74
CA VAL A 261 15.13 1.22 -4.57
C VAL A 261 14.47 0.22 -3.66
N ILE A 262 13.16 0.29 -3.55
CA ILE A 262 12.36 -0.51 -2.61
C ILE A 262 11.59 -1.57 -3.40
N ALA A 263 11.82 -2.84 -3.08
CA ALA A 263 11.06 -3.93 -3.68
C ALA A 263 9.65 -4.02 -3.08
N MET A 264 8.67 -4.28 -3.92
CA MET A 264 7.26 -4.48 -3.57
C MET A 264 6.82 -5.90 -3.94
N PRO A 265 7.23 -6.94 -3.19
CA PRO A 265 6.94 -8.33 -3.55
C PRO A 265 5.43 -8.63 -3.63
N MET A 266 4.62 -7.91 -2.84
CA MET A 266 3.18 -8.08 -2.84
C MET A 266 2.54 -7.73 -4.19
N TRP A 267 3.15 -6.82 -4.98
CA TRP A 267 2.68 -6.54 -6.34
C TRP A 267 2.79 -7.78 -7.24
N ASP A 268 3.92 -8.49 -7.19
CA ASP A 268 4.14 -9.71 -7.98
C ASP A 268 3.16 -10.81 -7.58
N VAL A 269 2.85 -10.93 -6.28
CA VAL A 269 1.86 -11.88 -5.76
C VAL A 269 0.47 -11.57 -6.31
N ILE A 270 0.03 -10.30 -6.22
CA ILE A 270 -1.29 -9.86 -6.69
C ILE A 270 -1.40 -10.00 -8.21
N ILE A 271 -0.39 -9.56 -8.96
CA ILE A 271 -0.37 -9.67 -10.42
C ILE A 271 -0.41 -11.15 -10.83
N GLY A 272 0.45 -11.97 -10.23
CA GLY A 272 0.54 -13.39 -10.56
C GLY A 272 -0.74 -14.18 -10.25
N ALA A 273 -1.43 -13.82 -9.17
CA ALA A 273 -2.64 -14.51 -8.73
C ALA A 273 -3.91 -14.04 -9.46
N TYR A 274 -4.02 -12.73 -9.75
CA TYR A 274 -5.31 -12.13 -10.09
C TYR A 274 -5.33 -11.32 -11.39
N LEU A 275 -4.19 -10.81 -11.89
CA LEU A 275 -4.13 -9.83 -12.99
C LEU A 275 -3.26 -10.36 -14.17
N PRO A 276 -3.76 -11.32 -14.95
CA PRO A 276 -2.96 -11.99 -15.98
C PRO A 276 -2.49 -11.09 -17.13
N LYS A 277 -3.15 -9.94 -17.34
CA LYS A 277 -2.76 -8.97 -18.37
C LYS A 277 -1.81 -7.88 -17.88
N ALA A 278 -1.68 -7.70 -16.55
CA ALA A 278 -0.82 -6.67 -15.99
C ALA A 278 0.66 -7.00 -16.23
N SER A 279 1.46 -5.95 -16.47
CA SER A 279 2.91 -6.11 -16.55
C SER A 279 3.46 -6.56 -15.20
N LYS A 280 4.42 -7.49 -15.23
CA LYS A 280 5.19 -7.86 -14.03
C LYS A 280 6.36 -6.91 -13.78
N ASN A 281 6.73 -6.12 -14.78
CA ASN A 281 7.85 -5.21 -14.73
C ASN A 281 7.32 -3.80 -14.44
N ILE A 282 7.12 -3.49 -13.17
CA ILE A 282 6.57 -2.20 -12.73
C ILE A 282 7.61 -1.47 -11.90
N ALA A 283 7.74 -0.18 -12.16
CA ALA A 283 8.52 0.75 -11.35
C ALA A 283 7.77 2.07 -11.17
N VAL A 284 7.87 2.68 -10.00
CA VAL A 284 7.30 3.99 -9.69
C VAL A 284 8.36 4.85 -9.01
N TYR A 285 8.73 5.95 -9.62
CA TYR A 285 9.57 6.97 -8.99
C TYR A 285 8.68 8.06 -8.42
N SER A 286 8.72 8.28 -7.14
CA SER A 286 7.85 9.24 -6.47
C SER A 286 8.41 9.65 -5.10
N HIS A 287 7.59 10.34 -4.33
CA HIS A 287 7.87 10.80 -2.98
C HIS A 287 6.66 10.49 -2.07
N LYS A 288 6.91 10.31 -0.78
CA LYS A 288 5.90 9.93 0.21
C LYS A 288 4.65 10.84 0.21
N ASP A 289 4.84 12.15 0.10
CA ASP A 289 3.72 13.11 0.11
C ASP A 289 2.92 13.16 -1.20
N VAL A 290 3.35 12.42 -2.22
CA VAL A 290 2.65 12.35 -3.51
C VAL A 290 1.61 11.24 -3.51
N LEU A 291 1.94 10.09 -2.91
CA LEU A 291 1.10 8.91 -2.85
C LEU A 291 0.41 8.88 -1.49
N VAL A 292 -0.74 9.51 -1.39
CA VAL A 292 -1.43 9.68 -0.11
C VAL A 292 -2.57 8.68 0.06
N VAL A 293 -2.71 8.19 1.28
CA VAL A 293 -3.77 7.27 1.68
C VAL A 293 -4.57 7.91 2.81
N GLY A 294 -5.88 7.90 2.66
CA GLY A 294 -6.81 8.41 3.67
C GLY A 294 -7.52 7.28 4.38
N VAL A 295 -7.60 7.34 5.70
CA VAL A 295 -8.30 6.40 6.57
C VAL A 295 -9.30 7.11 7.47
N ASP A 296 -10.29 6.38 7.96
CA ASP A 296 -11.40 6.95 8.76
C ASP A 296 -10.90 7.47 10.11
N ASP A 297 -10.07 6.71 10.82
CA ASP A 297 -9.54 7.07 12.14
C ASP A 297 -8.13 6.51 12.33
N GLU A 298 -7.27 7.25 13.03
CA GLU A 298 -5.93 6.80 13.41
C GLU A 298 -5.95 5.61 14.37
N GLN A 299 -6.97 5.50 15.19
CA GLN A 299 -7.06 4.49 16.26
C GLN A 299 -7.98 3.32 15.92
N THR A 300 -8.77 3.44 14.86
CA THR A 300 -9.74 2.40 14.51
C THR A 300 -9.57 1.95 13.07
N PHE A 301 -9.01 0.77 12.88
CA PHE A 301 -9.29 -0.04 11.70
C PHE A 301 -10.77 -0.43 11.73
N GLY A 302 -11.65 0.56 11.62
CA GLY A 302 -13.09 0.33 11.63
C GLY A 302 -13.59 -0.46 12.85
N GLN A 303 -14.68 -1.14 12.66
CA GLN A 303 -15.25 -2.02 13.69
C GLN A 303 -14.66 -3.42 13.51
N ILE A 304 -14.03 -3.96 14.54
CA ILE A 304 -13.63 -5.35 14.62
C ILE A 304 -14.59 -6.05 15.58
N GLU A 305 -15.22 -7.10 15.09
CA GLU A 305 -16.12 -7.92 15.87
C GLU A 305 -15.72 -9.38 15.73
N THR A 306 -15.75 -10.11 16.84
CA THR A 306 -15.48 -11.54 16.85
C THR A 306 -16.61 -12.24 17.58
N ASN A 307 -17.09 -13.33 17.03
CA ASN A 307 -18.15 -14.13 17.63
C ASN A 307 -18.00 -15.61 17.28
N TYR A 308 -18.42 -16.48 18.18
CA TYR A 308 -18.56 -17.91 17.90
C TYR A 308 -20.02 -18.28 17.76
N ASP A 309 -20.43 -18.72 16.58
CA ASP A 309 -21.76 -19.22 16.33
C ASP A 309 -21.83 -20.72 16.64
N ILE A 310 -22.53 -21.04 17.72
CA ILE A 310 -22.70 -22.41 18.18
C ILE A 310 -23.53 -23.28 17.19
N LYS A 311 -24.44 -22.66 16.42
CA LYS A 311 -25.29 -23.36 15.47
C LYS A 311 -24.52 -23.82 14.24
N SER A 312 -23.76 -22.94 13.66
CA SER A 312 -22.91 -23.23 12.48
C SER A 312 -21.57 -23.85 12.85
N ARG A 313 -21.16 -23.80 14.11
CA ARG A 313 -19.84 -24.21 14.63
C ARG A 313 -18.70 -23.45 13.93
N LYS A 314 -18.89 -22.16 13.71
CA LYS A 314 -17.92 -21.29 13.06
C LYS A 314 -17.52 -20.14 13.97
N VAL A 315 -16.28 -19.73 13.87
CA VAL A 315 -15.81 -18.43 14.37
C VAL A 315 -16.03 -17.41 13.29
N LEU A 316 -16.67 -16.32 13.63
CA LEU A 316 -16.98 -15.19 12.77
C LEU A 316 -16.08 -14.03 13.18
N ILE A 317 -15.39 -13.43 12.22
CA ILE A 317 -14.52 -12.29 12.44
C ILE A 317 -14.88 -11.24 11.37
N SER A 318 -15.27 -10.07 11.81
CA SER A 318 -15.57 -8.93 10.93
C SER A 318 -14.63 -7.79 11.23
N ALA A 319 -14.11 -7.17 10.18
CA ALA A 319 -13.35 -5.94 10.26
C ALA A 319 -13.78 -5.03 9.13
N GLY A 320 -13.89 -3.72 9.37
CA GLY A 320 -14.33 -2.78 8.35
C GLY A 320 -13.90 -1.35 8.68
N GLY A 321 -13.97 -0.47 7.70
CA GLY A 321 -13.58 0.93 7.84
C GLY A 321 -13.83 1.69 6.54
N ARG A 322 -13.25 2.88 6.43
CA ARG A 322 -13.27 3.68 5.20
C ARG A 322 -11.85 3.92 4.72
N LEU A 323 -11.69 3.89 3.42
CA LEU A 323 -10.39 4.03 2.76
C LEU A 323 -10.55 4.83 1.46
N ASP A 324 -9.52 5.62 1.15
CA ASP A 324 -9.32 6.24 -0.16
C ASP A 324 -7.83 6.39 -0.43
N ALA A 325 -7.42 6.38 -1.69
CA ALA A 325 -6.05 6.63 -2.10
C ALA A 325 -6.03 7.64 -3.26
N LYS A 326 -5.17 8.64 -3.15
CA LYS A 326 -5.08 9.72 -4.15
C LYS A 326 -3.64 10.07 -4.49
N ILE A 327 -3.44 10.61 -5.68
CA ILE A 327 -2.18 11.22 -6.08
C ILE A 327 -2.23 12.71 -5.77
N ALA A 328 -1.52 13.14 -4.72
CA ALA A 328 -1.53 14.52 -4.25
C ALA A 328 -0.90 15.49 -5.26
N ALA A 329 0.15 15.07 -5.94
CA ALA A 329 0.86 15.87 -6.92
C ALA A 329 1.08 15.11 -8.23
N PRO A 330 0.11 15.15 -9.20
CA PRO A 330 0.19 14.38 -10.45
C PRO A 330 1.42 14.67 -11.34
N LYS A 331 2.19 15.73 -11.05
CA LYS A 331 3.43 16.01 -11.77
C LYS A 331 4.66 15.38 -11.14
N LEU A 332 4.55 14.88 -9.91
CA LEU A 332 5.68 14.41 -9.10
C LEU A 332 5.71 12.89 -8.98
N PHE A 333 5.42 12.21 -10.06
CA PHE A 333 5.70 10.78 -10.20
C PHE A 333 6.10 10.44 -11.63
N VAL A 334 6.76 9.30 -11.81
CA VAL A 334 6.99 8.66 -13.12
C VAL A 334 6.67 7.19 -12.98
N LEU A 335 5.88 6.66 -13.90
CA LEU A 335 5.49 5.25 -13.98
C LEU A 335 6.31 4.54 -15.05
N GLY A 336 6.85 3.37 -14.71
CA GLY A 336 7.45 2.40 -15.61
C GLY A 336 6.61 1.12 -15.61
N ASN A 337 6.06 0.72 -16.75
CA ASN A 337 5.30 -0.52 -16.88
C ASN A 337 5.40 -1.12 -18.29
#